data_313e8c0df3a8a3e45fc0ccc602282502
#
_entry.id   313e8c0df3a8a3e45fc0ccc602282502
#
_cell.length_a   1.000
_cell.length_b   1.000
_cell.length_c   1.000
_cell.angle_alpha   90.00
_cell.angle_beta   90.00
_cell.angle_gamma   90.00
#
_symmetry.space_group_name_H-M   'P 1'
#
loop_
_entity.id
_entity.type
_entity.pdbx_description
1 polymer ?
#
loop_
_entity_poly.entity_id
_entity_poly.type
_entity_poly.pdbx_seq_one_letter_code
_entity_poly.pdbx_strand_id
1 'polypeptide(L)'
;MFYTNPNIKSAHLIIYYRNFMAVNSNYCHVGLGVNALHTAKVLRRQGIRVDVQGVREPADIEKHLDSLLFPPTHVLIEAPWVTIANIGHFLSKYHMVHFVVRAHSQIGFLQVEAGAIDLIRQMILLQESTLNFTNASNSERLIDFLNKTYTGNSLFLPNLYDLERVHRKRDTDHQYRRLLIGSFGALRLLKNHTTAAAAAMMIAERRRCDLEFYVSVNREENPGSKGILQAIRNMFARVPWATLVESPWEPWASFRRTVAAMDLCMQTSFTETFNLATADATAEGVPVVVSSAIEWAPSHWMASVDDAADCARVGMALLSDPQSAEEGLKALKSYVERGTAIWLKYLSSNPT
;
A
#
# COMPACT_ATOMS: atom_id res chain seq x y z
N MET A 1 -28.07 -10.20 1.61
CA MET A 1 -28.71 -9.71 0.38
C MET A 1 -28.40 -8.22 0.27
N PHE A 2 -27.38 -7.84 -0.50
CA PHE A 2 -27.01 -6.43 -0.67
C PHE A 2 -27.96 -5.84 -1.73
N TYR A 3 -28.73 -4.83 -1.35
CA TYR A 3 -29.51 -4.02 -2.28
C TYR A 3 -28.52 -3.32 -3.25
N THR A 4 -28.39 -3.84 -4.46
CA THR A 4 -27.64 -3.16 -5.50
C THR A 4 -28.45 -1.98 -5.99
N ASN A 5 -28.04 -0.76 -5.64
CA ASN A 5 -28.59 0.47 -6.20
C ASN A 5 -28.42 0.41 -7.74
N PRO A 6 -29.49 0.54 -8.54
CA PRO A 6 -29.40 0.44 -10.01
C PRO A 6 -28.42 1.45 -10.62
N ASN A 7 -28.17 2.59 -9.99
CA ASN A 7 -27.20 3.59 -10.44
C ASN A 7 -25.73 3.12 -10.35
N ILE A 8 -25.43 2.10 -9.53
CA ILE A 8 -24.06 1.57 -9.41
C ILE A 8 -23.64 0.84 -10.68
N LYS A 9 -24.55 0.15 -11.37
CA LYS A 9 -24.25 -0.61 -12.59
C LYS A 9 -23.90 0.26 -13.80
N SER A 10 -24.21 1.56 -13.77
CA SER A 10 -23.85 2.52 -14.82
C SER A 10 -22.47 3.17 -14.60
N ALA A 11 -21.86 2.99 -13.42
CA ALA A 11 -20.58 3.59 -13.12
C ALA A 11 -19.45 2.95 -13.94
N HIS A 12 -18.67 3.80 -14.60
CA HIS A 12 -17.42 3.44 -15.28
C HIS A 12 -16.28 4.25 -14.69
N LEU A 13 -15.39 3.58 -13.97
CA LEU A 13 -14.22 4.16 -13.32
C LEU A 13 -12.96 3.86 -14.11
N ILE A 14 -12.16 4.87 -14.43
CA ILE A 14 -10.79 4.68 -14.93
C ILE A 14 -9.80 5.10 -13.86
N ILE A 15 -8.86 4.21 -13.51
CA ILE A 15 -7.81 4.46 -12.53
C ILE A 15 -6.50 4.71 -13.25
N TYR A 16 -5.97 5.92 -13.13
CA TYR A 16 -4.64 6.28 -13.64
C TYR A 16 -3.61 6.24 -12.52
N TYR A 17 -2.50 5.58 -12.76
CA TYR A 17 -1.33 5.63 -11.88
C TYR A 17 -0.08 6.03 -12.67
N ARG A 18 0.82 6.79 -12.02
CA ARG A 18 2.06 7.17 -12.67
C ARG A 18 3.01 5.99 -12.77
N ASN A 19 3.35 5.61 -14.00
CA ASN A 19 4.27 4.53 -14.28
C ASN A 19 5.65 5.10 -14.66
N PHE A 20 6.64 4.94 -13.79
CA PHE A 20 8.01 5.38 -14.00
C PHE A 20 8.87 4.37 -14.78
N MET A 21 8.37 3.16 -15.00
CA MET A 21 9.08 2.09 -15.69
C MET A 21 8.92 2.20 -17.21
N ALA A 22 9.92 1.71 -17.97
CA ALA A 22 9.88 1.75 -19.42
C ALA A 22 8.65 1.03 -20.02
N VAL A 23 8.19 1.50 -21.16
CA VAL A 23 6.92 1.12 -21.85
C VAL A 23 6.72 -0.39 -22.06
N ASN A 24 7.78 -1.19 -22.01
CA ASN A 24 7.75 -2.61 -22.35
C ASN A 24 7.69 -3.56 -21.14
N SER A 25 7.60 -3.06 -19.91
CA SER A 25 7.42 -3.94 -18.77
C SER A 25 5.93 -4.03 -18.42
N ASN A 26 5.28 -5.16 -18.75
CA ASN A 26 3.95 -5.53 -18.24
C ASN A 26 3.90 -5.69 -16.71
N TYR A 27 4.88 -5.14 -16.00
CA TYR A 27 5.10 -5.34 -14.59
C TYR A 27 4.72 -4.09 -13.82
N CYS A 28 3.55 -4.12 -13.19
CA CYS A 28 3.16 -3.14 -12.17
C CYS A 28 3.99 -3.37 -10.90
N HIS A 29 5.27 -3.01 -10.93
CA HIS A 29 6.16 -3.19 -9.79
C HIS A 29 6.05 -2.08 -8.74
N VAL A 30 5.38 -0.99 -9.07
CA VAL A 30 5.17 0.13 -8.16
C VAL A 30 3.93 -0.12 -7.33
N GLY A 31 4.00 0.10 -6.01
CA GLY A 31 2.88 -0.11 -5.10
C GLY A 31 1.58 0.57 -5.52
N LEU A 32 1.65 1.74 -6.18
CA LEU A 32 0.47 2.43 -6.73
C LEU A 32 -0.23 1.61 -7.82
N GLY A 33 0.52 1.04 -8.76
CA GLY A 33 -0.06 0.20 -9.82
C GLY A 33 -0.65 -1.10 -9.29
N VAL A 34 0.04 -1.76 -8.35
CA VAL A 34 -0.49 -2.96 -7.67
C VAL A 34 -1.77 -2.63 -6.92
N ASN A 35 -1.81 -1.51 -6.19
CA ASN A 35 -3.01 -1.05 -5.50
C ASN A 35 -4.17 -0.73 -6.46
N ALA A 36 -3.90 -0.06 -7.58
CA ALA A 36 -4.90 0.22 -8.61
C ALA A 36 -5.52 -1.08 -9.17
N LEU A 37 -4.70 -2.10 -9.43
CA LEU A 37 -5.16 -3.41 -9.88
C LEU A 37 -6.01 -4.14 -8.83
N HIS A 38 -5.62 -4.12 -7.57
CA HIS A 38 -6.42 -4.69 -6.48
C HIS A 38 -7.76 -3.97 -6.34
N THR A 39 -7.75 -2.63 -6.33
CA THR A 39 -8.96 -1.82 -6.28
C THR A 39 -9.89 -2.17 -7.44
N ALA A 40 -9.36 -2.25 -8.67
CA ALA A 40 -10.15 -2.62 -9.84
C ALA A 40 -10.75 -4.04 -9.73
N LYS A 41 -9.98 -5.03 -9.29
CA LYS A 41 -10.46 -6.41 -9.13
C LYS A 41 -11.61 -6.50 -8.13
N VAL A 42 -11.47 -5.83 -6.97
CA VAL A 42 -12.51 -5.85 -5.93
C VAL A 42 -13.77 -5.16 -6.43
N LEU A 43 -13.67 -3.98 -7.05
CA LEU A 43 -14.83 -3.24 -7.56
C LEU A 43 -15.51 -3.94 -8.75
N ARG A 44 -14.75 -4.58 -9.63
CA ARG A 44 -15.31 -5.40 -10.73
C ARG A 44 -16.18 -6.56 -10.21
N ARG A 45 -15.77 -7.20 -9.10
CA ARG A 45 -16.61 -8.24 -8.44
C ARG A 45 -17.92 -7.68 -7.87
N GLN A 46 -18.00 -6.36 -7.65
CA GLN A 46 -19.23 -5.67 -7.25
C GLN A 46 -20.07 -5.21 -8.47
N GLY A 47 -19.64 -5.54 -9.69
CA GLY A 47 -20.36 -5.19 -10.92
C GLY A 47 -20.03 -3.80 -11.47
N ILE A 48 -19.01 -3.10 -10.93
CA ILE A 48 -18.53 -1.82 -11.44
C ILE A 48 -17.62 -2.07 -12.65
N ARG A 49 -17.82 -1.31 -13.73
CA ARG A 49 -16.86 -1.26 -14.82
C ARG A 49 -15.64 -0.45 -14.39
N VAL A 50 -14.45 -1.06 -14.35
CA VAL A 50 -13.21 -0.40 -13.94
C VAL A 50 -12.11 -0.72 -14.93
N ASP A 51 -11.43 0.30 -15.45
CA ASP A 51 -10.22 0.19 -16.25
C ASP A 51 -9.01 0.75 -15.50
N VAL A 52 -7.83 0.21 -15.73
CA VAL A 52 -6.59 0.65 -15.06
C VAL A 52 -5.56 0.97 -16.13
N GLN A 53 -5.01 2.18 -16.09
CA GLN A 53 -4.08 2.68 -17.09
C GLN A 53 -2.84 3.27 -16.43
N GLY A 54 -1.67 2.72 -16.74
CA GLY A 54 -0.38 3.32 -16.40
C GLY A 54 -0.06 4.46 -17.38
N VAL A 55 0.31 5.63 -16.86
CA VAL A 55 0.63 6.84 -17.63
C VAL A 55 1.95 7.45 -17.14
N ARG A 56 2.61 8.24 -17.98
CA ARG A 56 3.87 8.91 -17.62
C ARG A 56 3.66 10.36 -17.23
N GLU A 57 2.77 11.03 -17.95
CA GLU A 57 2.52 12.46 -17.84
C GLU A 57 1.02 12.77 -18.02
N PRO A 58 0.57 13.97 -17.65
CA PRO A 58 -0.85 14.35 -17.79
C PRO A 58 -1.39 14.25 -19.21
N ALA A 59 -0.56 14.53 -20.23
CA ALA A 59 -0.95 14.42 -21.63
C ALA A 59 -1.35 12.99 -22.05
N ASP A 60 -0.79 11.96 -21.40
CA ASP A 60 -1.19 10.57 -21.65
C ASP A 60 -2.62 10.30 -21.17
N ILE A 61 -3.05 10.93 -20.06
CA ILE A 61 -4.42 10.86 -19.57
C ILE A 61 -5.37 11.44 -20.60
N GLU A 62 -5.07 12.64 -21.08
CA GLU A 62 -5.86 13.34 -22.10
C GLU A 62 -5.98 12.51 -23.37
N LYS A 63 -4.84 12.05 -23.92
CA LYS A 63 -4.79 11.21 -25.12
C LYS A 63 -5.62 9.93 -24.97
N HIS A 64 -5.58 9.30 -23.80
CA HIS A 64 -6.39 8.10 -23.55
C HIS A 64 -7.89 8.44 -23.48
N LEU A 65 -8.27 9.49 -22.74
CA LEU A 65 -9.67 9.91 -22.65
C LEU A 65 -10.24 10.31 -24.02
N ASP A 66 -9.48 11.02 -24.86
CA ASP A 66 -9.87 11.39 -26.23
C ASP A 66 -10.04 10.19 -27.17
N SER A 67 -9.36 9.08 -26.88
CA SER A 67 -9.47 7.84 -27.68
C SER A 67 -10.70 7.00 -27.37
N LEU A 68 -11.43 7.31 -26.29
CA LEU A 68 -12.57 6.53 -25.84
C LEU A 68 -13.83 6.89 -26.64
N LEU A 69 -14.56 5.88 -27.07
CA LEU A 69 -15.85 6.07 -27.75
C LEU A 69 -16.91 6.67 -26.81
N PHE A 70 -16.86 6.29 -25.54
CA PHE A 70 -17.74 6.82 -24.49
C PHE A 70 -16.90 7.26 -23.30
N PRO A 71 -17.11 8.48 -22.77
CA PRO A 71 -16.39 8.93 -21.59
C PRO A 71 -16.72 8.08 -20.36
N PRO A 72 -15.76 7.92 -19.41
CA PRO A 72 -16.07 7.31 -18.12
C PRO A 72 -16.95 8.24 -17.28
N THR A 73 -17.62 7.70 -16.28
CA THR A 73 -18.31 8.53 -15.27
C THR A 73 -17.32 9.11 -14.26
N HIS A 74 -16.26 8.34 -13.92
CA HIS A 74 -15.28 8.73 -12.93
C HIS A 74 -13.86 8.46 -13.42
N VAL A 75 -12.95 9.37 -13.08
CA VAL A 75 -11.50 9.21 -13.25
C VAL A 75 -10.84 9.34 -11.90
N LEU A 76 -10.09 8.32 -11.50
CA LEU A 76 -9.23 8.34 -10.32
C LEU A 76 -7.78 8.51 -10.73
N ILE A 77 -7.09 9.51 -10.19
CA ILE A 77 -5.65 9.71 -10.33
C ILE A 77 -4.99 9.31 -9.00
N GLU A 78 -4.15 8.29 -9.05
CA GLU A 78 -3.43 7.78 -7.89
C GLU A 78 -2.20 8.61 -7.58
N ALA A 79 -2.17 9.22 -6.42
CA ALA A 79 -1.21 10.19 -5.90
C ALA A 79 -1.28 11.60 -6.55
N PRO A 80 -0.94 12.65 -5.79
CA PRO A 80 -1.01 14.04 -6.23
C PRO A 80 0.24 14.46 -7.05
N TRP A 81 0.38 13.97 -8.27
CA TRP A 81 1.48 14.33 -9.19
C TRP A 81 1.03 15.18 -10.38
N VAL A 82 -0.27 15.37 -10.55
CA VAL A 82 -0.87 16.21 -11.59
C VAL A 82 -1.05 17.61 -11.03
N THR A 83 -0.61 18.63 -11.75
CA THR A 83 -0.73 20.04 -11.31
C THR A 83 -2.18 20.52 -11.33
N ILE A 84 -2.48 21.55 -10.56
CA ILE A 84 -3.81 22.19 -10.55
C ILE A 84 -4.19 22.71 -11.93
N ALA A 85 -3.24 23.25 -12.70
CA ALA A 85 -3.50 23.70 -14.07
C ALA A 85 -3.96 22.55 -14.98
N ASN A 86 -3.32 21.38 -14.89
CA ASN A 86 -3.75 20.20 -15.65
C ASN A 86 -5.13 19.69 -15.20
N ILE A 87 -5.39 19.68 -13.88
CA ILE A 87 -6.70 19.27 -13.36
C ILE A 87 -7.77 20.25 -13.86
N GLY A 88 -7.56 21.56 -13.77
CA GLY A 88 -8.48 22.58 -14.29
C GLY A 88 -8.74 22.39 -15.79
N HIS A 89 -7.73 22.10 -16.58
CA HIS A 89 -7.88 21.77 -17.99
C HIS A 89 -8.77 20.53 -18.21
N PHE A 90 -8.53 19.44 -17.47
CA PHE A 90 -9.35 18.22 -17.56
C PHE A 90 -10.82 18.48 -17.19
N LEU A 91 -11.06 19.23 -16.10
CA LEU A 91 -12.42 19.58 -15.67
C LEU A 91 -13.16 20.41 -16.71
N SER A 92 -12.47 21.34 -17.38
CA SER A 92 -13.04 22.14 -18.45
C SER A 92 -13.36 21.33 -19.70
N LYS A 93 -12.43 20.44 -20.09
CA LYS A 93 -12.56 19.62 -21.32
C LYS A 93 -13.56 18.48 -21.15
N TYR A 94 -13.54 17.80 -19.98
CA TYR A 94 -14.37 16.62 -19.70
C TYR A 94 -15.40 16.91 -18.60
N HIS A 95 -16.23 17.92 -18.84
CA HIS A 95 -17.17 18.46 -17.84
C HIS A 95 -18.20 17.46 -17.29
N MET A 96 -18.45 16.35 -18.01
CA MET A 96 -19.34 15.28 -17.56
C MET A 96 -18.61 14.16 -16.77
N VAL A 97 -17.29 14.25 -16.62
CA VAL A 97 -16.49 13.27 -15.90
C VAL A 97 -16.15 13.79 -14.49
N HIS A 98 -16.38 12.95 -13.50
CA HIS A 98 -15.98 13.29 -12.12
C HIS A 98 -14.54 12.85 -11.87
N PHE A 99 -13.66 13.79 -11.58
CA PHE A 99 -12.24 13.54 -11.31
C PHE A 99 -11.96 13.42 -9.81
N VAL A 100 -11.13 12.45 -9.47
CA VAL A 100 -10.64 12.23 -8.11
C VAL A 100 -9.12 12.21 -8.13
N VAL A 101 -8.49 12.92 -7.22
CA VAL A 101 -7.06 12.73 -6.91
C VAL A 101 -6.95 12.15 -5.52
N ARG A 102 -6.32 10.97 -5.39
CA ARG A 102 -6.22 10.24 -4.13
C ARG A 102 -4.79 10.21 -3.61
N ALA A 103 -4.51 10.92 -2.50
CA ALA A 103 -3.22 10.89 -1.83
C ALA A 103 -2.98 9.53 -1.14
N HIS A 104 -1.73 9.05 -1.21
CA HIS A 104 -1.27 7.79 -0.60
C HIS A 104 -0.25 8.02 0.51
N SER A 105 -0.15 9.22 1.03
CA SER A 105 0.83 9.60 2.05
C SER A 105 0.12 9.99 3.34
N GLN A 106 0.82 9.85 4.44
CA GLN A 106 0.47 10.48 5.70
C GLN A 106 1.38 11.70 5.96
N ILE A 107 1.02 12.54 6.93
CA ILE A 107 1.78 13.74 7.31
C ILE A 107 3.26 13.42 7.51
N GLY A 108 3.59 12.34 8.22
CA GLY A 108 4.97 11.93 8.44
C GLY A 108 5.76 11.64 7.15
N PHE A 109 5.09 11.23 6.08
CA PHE A 109 5.74 11.02 4.78
C PHE A 109 5.86 12.32 3.98
N LEU A 110 4.92 13.26 4.13
CA LEU A 110 4.94 14.54 3.40
C LEU A 110 6.18 15.40 3.73
N GLN A 111 6.89 15.12 4.84
CA GLN A 111 8.17 15.78 5.14
C GLN A 111 9.26 15.54 4.07
N VAL A 112 9.16 14.45 3.30
CA VAL A 112 10.08 14.14 2.19
C VAL A 112 9.53 14.55 0.82
N GLU A 113 8.32 15.09 0.79
CA GLU A 113 7.61 15.56 -0.40
C GLU A 113 7.14 17.01 -0.19
N ALA A 114 8.07 17.95 -0.06
CA ALA A 114 7.80 19.33 0.39
C ALA A 114 6.68 20.05 -0.38
N GLY A 115 6.52 19.81 -1.68
CA GLY A 115 5.47 20.42 -2.50
C GLY A 115 4.09 19.74 -2.39
N ALA A 116 4.01 18.55 -1.79
CA ALA A 116 2.77 17.77 -1.83
C ALA A 116 1.66 18.37 -0.96
N ILE A 117 2.00 18.94 0.19
CA ILE A 117 1.00 19.55 1.08
C ILE A 117 0.38 20.79 0.46
N ASP A 118 1.17 21.61 -0.25
CA ASP A 118 0.67 22.79 -0.94
C ASP A 118 -0.25 22.39 -2.10
N LEU A 119 0.13 21.39 -2.88
CA LEU A 119 -0.70 20.84 -3.95
C LEU A 119 -2.04 20.31 -3.41
N ILE A 120 -2.03 19.57 -2.29
CA ILE A 120 -3.25 19.07 -1.64
C ILE A 120 -4.13 20.24 -1.19
N ARG A 121 -3.57 21.32 -0.62
CA ARG A 121 -4.33 22.52 -0.25
C ARG A 121 -5.01 23.16 -1.47
N GLN A 122 -4.27 23.29 -2.57
CA GLN A 122 -4.83 23.82 -3.81
C GLN A 122 -5.97 22.93 -4.35
N MET A 123 -5.85 21.61 -4.21
CA MET A 123 -6.92 20.65 -4.57
C MET A 123 -8.16 20.80 -3.69
N ILE A 124 -8.01 21.08 -2.40
CA ILE A 124 -9.13 21.37 -1.50
C ILE A 124 -9.88 22.62 -1.97
N LEU A 125 -9.17 23.71 -2.27
CA LEU A 125 -9.77 24.94 -2.79
C LEU A 125 -10.46 24.73 -4.15
N LEU A 126 -9.88 23.91 -5.02
CA LEU A 126 -10.50 23.55 -6.29
C LEU A 126 -11.80 22.77 -6.09
N GLN A 127 -11.83 21.84 -5.14
CA GLN A 127 -13.04 21.07 -4.81
C GLN A 127 -14.18 21.96 -4.29
N GLU A 128 -13.89 23.02 -3.54
CA GLU A 128 -14.89 23.98 -3.07
C GLU A 128 -15.54 24.78 -4.21
N SER A 129 -14.83 24.97 -5.31
CA SER A 129 -15.26 25.75 -6.47
C SER A 129 -15.83 24.93 -7.63
N THR A 130 -15.77 23.60 -7.56
CA THR A 130 -16.15 22.69 -8.65
C THR A 130 -16.93 21.47 -8.16
N LEU A 131 -18.00 21.10 -8.90
CA LEU A 131 -18.85 19.96 -8.53
C LEU A 131 -18.30 18.60 -9.00
N ASN A 132 -17.49 18.59 -10.05
CA ASN A 132 -16.98 17.38 -10.68
C ASN A 132 -15.54 17.04 -10.29
N PHE A 133 -15.09 17.48 -9.11
CA PHE A 133 -13.78 17.17 -8.55
C PHE A 133 -13.86 16.76 -7.08
N THR A 134 -13.05 15.76 -6.71
CA THR A 134 -12.90 15.30 -5.32
C THR A 134 -11.41 15.15 -4.98
N ASN A 135 -10.98 15.80 -3.90
CA ASN A 135 -9.73 15.51 -3.23
C ASN A 135 -9.94 14.37 -2.24
N ALA A 136 -9.14 13.33 -2.33
CA ALA A 136 -9.27 12.13 -1.50
C ALA A 136 -7.93 11.64 -0.93
N SER A 137 -7.98 10.80 0.08
CA SER A 137 -6.83 10.06 0.58
C SER A 137 -7.22 8.63 0.99
N ASN A 138 -6.26 7.73 0.97
CA ASN A 138 -6.39 6.40 1.55
C ASN A 138 -6.01 6.33 3.04
N SER A 139 -5.80 7.49 3.69
CA SER A 139 -5.48 7.62 5.12
C SER A 139 -6.54 8.45 5.83
N GLU A 140 -7.23 7.83 6.80
CA GLU A 140 -8.18 8.53 7.66
C GLU A 140 -7.49 9.66 8.46
N ARG A 141 -6.26 9.42 8.95
CA ARG A 141 -5.48 10.42 9.69
C ARG A 141 -5.16 11.65 8.85
N LEU A 142 -4.82 11.45 7.55
CA LEU A 142 -4.58 12.59 6.67
C LEU A 142 -5.89 13.36 6.42
N ILE A 143 -6.99 12.66 6.16
CA ILE A 143 -8.31 13.28 5.95
C ILE A 143 -8.75 14.06 7.18
N ASP A 144 -8.60 13.49 8.37
CA ASP A 144 -8.94 14.17 9.63
C ASP A 144 -8.14 15.48 9.79
N PHE A 145 -6.84 15.44 9.53
CA PHE A 145 -5.99 16.63 9.54
C PHE A 145 -6.46 17.67 8.51
N LEU A 146 -6.65 17.27 7.24
CA LEU A 146 -7.01 18.18 6.15
C LEU A 146 -8.35 18.86 6.43
N ASN A 147 -9.36 18.09 6.84
CA ASN A 147 -10.70 18.62 7.06
C ASN A 147 -10.80 19.51 8.31
N LYS A 148 -10.02 19.20 9.36
CA LYS A 148 -9.98 20.05 10.57
C LYS A 148 -9.14 21.31 10.40
N THR A 149 -8.06 21.23 9.62
CA THR A 149 -7.09 22.33 9.51
C THR A 149 -7.42 23.27 8.37
N TYR A 150 -7.90 22.76 7.24
CA TYR A 150 -8.17 23.54 6.04
C TYR A 150 -9.65 23.66 5.70
N THR A 151 -10.55 23.27 6.63
CA THR A 151 -12.01 23.34 6.46
C THR A 151 -12.56 22.66 5.19
N GLY A 152 -11.80 21.69 4.65
CA GLY A 152 -12.15 20.99 3.42
C GLY A 152 -13.10 19.81 3.63
N ASN A 153 -13.62 19.28 2.53
CA ASN A 153 -14.42 18.07 2.45
C ASN A 153 -13.68 16.94 1.75
N SER A 154 -12.39 16.78 2.04
CA SER A 154 -11.60 15.68 1.50
C SER A 154 -12.18 14.33 1.92
N LEU A 155 -12.20 13.36 1.00
CA LEU A 155 -12.84 12.06 1.25
C LEU A 155 -11.83 10.95 1.57
N PHE A 156 -12.20 10.11 2.51
CA PHE A 156 -11.49 8.85 2.73
C PHE A 156 -11.94 7.81 1.69
N LEU A 157 -11.01 7.43 0.79
CA LEU A 157 -11.19 6.34 -0.16
C LEU A 157 -10.10 5.30 0.07
N PRO A 158 -10.37 4.24 0.85
CA PRO A 158 -9.36 3.28 1.29
C PRO A 158 -8.78 2.47 0.13
N ASN A 159 -7.59 1.91 0.36
CA ASN A 159 -7.07 0.87 -0.51
C ASN A 159 -7.97 -0.37 -0.42
N LEU A 160 -8.24 -0.98 -1.55
CA LEU A 160 -8.87 -2.29 -1.59
C LEU A 160 -7.81 -3.35 -1.91
N TYR A 161 -7.96 -4.52 -1.34
CA TYR A 161 -7.03 -5.62 -1.54
C TYR A 161 -7.78 -6.87 -1.98
N ASP A 162 -7.31 -7.49 -3.05
CA ASP A 162 -7.84 -8.75 -3.55
C ASP A 162 -7.29 -9.90 -2.70
N LEU A 163 -8.18 -10.51 -1.92
CA LEU A 163 -7.85 -11.55 -0.94
C LEU A 163 -7.64 -12.95 -1.56
N GLU A 164 -7.52 -13.03 -2.87
CA GLU A 164 -7.24 -14.31 -3.52
C GLU A 164 -5.87 -14.86 -3.06
N ARG A 165 -5.90 -16.01 -2.41
CA ARG A 165 -4.68 -16.69 -1.98
C ARG A 165 -4.01 -17.36 -3.16
N VAL A 166 -2.74 -17.06 -3.37
CA VAL A 166 -2.00 -17.52 -4.56
C VAL A 166 -1.12 -18.73 -4.26
N HIS A 167 -0.68 -18.92 -3.02
CA HIS A 167 0.30 -19.94 -2.67
C HIS A 167 -0.15 -20.83 -1.51
N ARG A 168 0.37 -22.05 -1.47
CA ARG A 168 0.17 -22.94 -0.34
C ARG A 168 1.13 -22.55 0.80
N LYS A 169 0.64 -22.67 2.05
CA LYS A 169 1.50 -22.57 3.23
C LYS A 169 2.66 -23.56 3.09
N ARG A 170 3.89 -23.11 3.39
CA ARG A 170 5.07 -23.98 3.46
C ARG A 170 4.81 -25.11 4.47
N ASP A 171 5.28 -26.30 4.14
CA ASP A 171 5.27 -27.40 5.09
C ASP A 171 6.27 -27.07 6.22
N THR A 172 5.77 -26.96 7.44
CA THR A 172 6.50 -26.40 8.59
C THR A 172 7.45 -27.39 9.27
N ASP A 173 7.69 -28.54 8.65
CA ASP A 173 8.56 -29.60 9.22
C ASP A 173 10.05 -29.18 9.33
N HIS A 174 10.42 -28.04 8.74
CA HIS A 174 11.74 -27.42 8.88
C HIS A 174 11.86 -26.37 9.99
N GLN A 175 10.81 -26.17 10.80
CA GLN A 175 10.72 -25.09 11.82
C GLN A 175 11.81 -25.11 12.91
N TYR A 176 12.53 -26.20 13.08
CA TYR A 176 13.41 -26.34 14.25
C TYR A 176 14.86 -25.94 14.04
N ARG A 177 15.30 -25.65 12.81
CA ARG A 177 16.71 -25.32 12.54
C ARG A 177 16.96 -23.94 11.93
N ARG A 178 15.99 -23.34 11.24
CA ARG A 178 16.18 -22.08 10.52
C ARG A 178 14.90 -21.27 10.51
N LEU A 179 15.00 -19.98 10.86
CA LEU A 179 13.92 -19.02 10.87
C LEU A 179 14.05 -18.08 9.67
N LEU A 180 12.99 -17.93 8.88
CA LEU A 180 12.92 -17.02 7.74
C LEU A 180 12.10 -15.82 8.11
N ILE A 181 12.73 -14.65 8.18
CA ILE A 181 12.05 -13.36 8.50
C ILE A 181 12.26 -12.39 7.37
N GLY A 182 11.17 -11.77 6.88
CA GLY A 182 11.20 -10.81 5.79
C GLY A 182 10.85 -9.37 6.23
N SER A 183 11.61 -8.40 5.73
CA SER A 183 11.26 -6.97 5.80
C SER A 183 11.28 -6.40 4.38
N PHE A 184 10.10 -6.20 3.81
CA PHE A 184 9.94 -5.93 2.38
C PHE A 184 9.47 -4.50 2.09
N GLY A 185 9.79 -4.04 0.88
CA GLY A 185 9.46 -2.72 0.38
C GLY A 185 10.70 -1.94 -0.07
N ALA A 186 10.51 -0.75 -0.65
CA ALA A 186 11.64 0.08 -1.07
C ALA A 186 12.50 0.50 0.11
N LEU A 187 13.82 0.53 -0.09
CA LEU A 187 14.76 1.02 0.92
C LEU A 187 14.56 2.52 1.13
N ARG A 188 13.96 2.87 2.28
CA ARG A 188 13.70 4.25 2.72
C ARG A 188 13.90 4.36 4.21
N LEU A 189 14.39 5.50 4.70
CA LEU A 189 14.58 5.74 6.14
C LEU A 189 13.30 5.47 6.95
N LEU A 190 12.16 5.92 6.44
CA LEU A 190 10.87 5.77 7.12
C LEU A 190 10.33 4.32 7.15
N LYS A 191 10.94 3.39 6.41
CA LYS A 191 10.61 1.95 6.46
C LYS A 191 11.29 1.22 7.62
N ASN A 192 12.35 1.79 8.18
CA ASN A 192 13.01 1.32 9.40
C ASN A 192 13.47 -0.15 9.36
N HIS A 193 14.02 -0.58 8.22
CA HIS A 193 14.50 -1.95 8.02
C HIS A 193 15.61 -2.36 8.99
N THR A 194 16.39 -1.42 9.54
CA THR A 194 17.44 -1.70 10.51
C THR A 194 16.90 -2.20 11.85
N THR A 195 15.80 -1.61 12.35
CA THR A 195 15.14 -2.11 13.57
C THR A 195 14.53 -3.49 13.33
N ALA A 196 13.93 -3.73 12.14
CA ALA A 196 13.44 -5.06 11.77
C ALA A 196 14.58 -6.10 11.77
N ALA A 197 15.74 -5.76 11.20
CA ALA A 197 16.91 -6.63 11.18
C ALA A 197 17.43 -6.96 12.60
N ALA A 198 17.54 -5.95 13.47
CA ALA A 198 17.94 -6.13 14.86
C ALA A 198 16.96 -7.03 15.62
N ALA A 199 15.66 -6.78 15.48
CA ALA A 199 14.62 -7.59 16.12
C ALA A 199 14.64 -9.05 15.62
N ALA A 200 14.84 -9.28 14.30
CA ALA A 200 14.96 -10.61 13.74
C ALA A 200 16.15 -11.38 14.34
N MET A 201 17.31 -10.73 14.48
CA MET A 201 18.48 -11.34 15.14
C MET A 201 18.18 -11.69 16.60
N MET A 202 17.52 -10.80 17.36
CA MET A 202 17.12 -11.06 18.75
C MET A 202 16.14 -12.23 18.87
N ILE A 203 15.22 -12.40 17.93
CA ILE A 203 14.29 -13.55 17.89
C ILE A 203 15.07 -14.83 17.68
N ALA A 204 15.94 -14.89 16.66
CA ALA A 204 16.70 -16.08 16.31
C ALA A 204 17.63 -16.52 17.45
N GLU A 205 18.34 -15.56 18.09
CA GLU A 205 19.17 -15.82 19.26
C GLU A 205 18.38 -16.43 20.42
N ARG A 206 17.22 -15.84 20.76
CA ARG A 206 16.35 -16.36 21.85
C ARG A 206 15.79 -17.74 21.53
N ARG A 207 15.51 -18.02 20.26
CA ARG A 207 15.04 -19.34 19.80
C ARG A 207 16.18 -20.35 19.60
N ARG A 208 17.43 -19.91 19.64
CA ARG A 208 18.65 -20.73 19.40
C ARG A 208 18.58 -21.45 18.04
N CYS A 209 18.21 -20.69 16.99
CA CYS A 209 18.11 -21.19 15.62
C CYS A 209 18.85 -20.30 14.63
N ASP A 210 19.16 -20.82 13.46
CA ASP A 210 19.71 -20.04 12.37
C ASP A 210 18.66 -19.05 11.83
N LEU A 211 19.11 -17.90 11.29
CA LEU A 211 18.30 -16.87 10.70
C LEU A 211 18.64 -16.68 9.22
N GLU A 212 17.63 -16.62 8.38
CA GLU A 212 17.69 -15.97 7.07
C GLU A 212 16.81 -14.70 7.13
N PHE A 213 17.43 -13.54 7.04
CA PHE A 213 16.71 -12.27 7.00
C PHE A 213 16.65 -11.74 5.58
N TYR A 214 15.43 -11.63 5.04
CA TYR A 214 15.14 -11.18 3.69
C TYR A 214 14.85 -9.67 3.70
N VAL A 215 15.57 -8.92 2.85
CA VAL A 215 15.31 -7.49 2.63
C VAL A 215 15.24 -7.20 1.14
N SER A 216 14.25 -6.40 0.72
CA SER A 216 14.15 -5.99 -0.69
C SER A 216 15.29 -5.03 -1.05
N VAL A 217 15.94 -5.28 -2.20
CA VAL A 217 17.00 -4.42 -2.75
C VAL A 217 16.65 -3.95 -4.16
N ASN A 218 17.55 -3.18 -4.80
CA ASN A 218 17.42 -2.67 -6.16
C ASN A 218 16.26 -1.65 -6.37
N ARG A 219 15.70 -1.13 -5.28
CA ARG A 219 14.81 0.02 -5.32
C ARG A 219 15.16 0.99 -4.21
N GLU A 220 15.96 1.98 -4.56
CA GLU A 220 16.36 3.08 -3.70
C GLU A 220 15.54 4.31 -4.07
N GLU A 221 14.82 4.89 -3.12
CA GLU A 221 13.94 6.05 -3.39
C GLU A 221 14.48 7.37 -2.84
N ASN A 222 15.50 7.33 -1.98
CA ASN A 222 16.09 8.51 -1.33
C ASN A 222 17.61 8.40 -1.22
N PRO A 223 18.35 9.51 -1.13
CA PRO A 223 19.82 9.52 -0.98
C PRO A 223 20.35 8.69 0.20
N GLY A 224 19.56 8.51 1.27
CA GLY A 224 19.95 7.70 2.44
C GLY A 224 19.81 6.18 2.29
N SER A 225 19.22 5.69 1.21
CA SER A 225 18.90 4.27 1.03
C SER A 225 20.13 3.36 1.01
N LYS A 226 21.22 3.82 0.41
CA LYS A 226 22.52 3.08 0.38
C LYS A 226 23.08 2.83 1.76
N GLY A 227 22.96 3.83 2.65
CA GLY A 227 23.40 3.71 4.04
C GLY A 227 22.62 2.68 4.83
N ILE A 228 21.33 2.53 4.56
CA ILE A 228 20.47 1.54 5.23
C ILE A 228 20.93 0.12 4.91
N LEU A 229 21.12 -0.21 3.64
CA LEU A 229 21.57 -1.54 3.23
C LEU A 229 22.96 -1.84 3.75
N GLN A 230 23.87 -0.86 3.73
CA GLN A 230 25.22 -1.03 4.28
C GLN A 230 25.18 -1.27 5.80
N ALA A 231 24.31 -0.56 6.52
CA ALA A 231 24.13 -0.79 7.97
C ALA A 231 23.65 -2.22 8.25
N ILE A 232 22.66 -2.70 7.50
CA ILE A 232 22.14 -4.06 7.64
C ILE A 232 23.25 -5.08 7.30
N ARG A 233 23.99 -4.92 6.19
CA ARG A 233 25.14 -5.78 5.85
C ARG A 233 26.15 -5.87 7.00
N ASN A 234 26.46 -4.73 7.62
CA ASN A 234 27.39 -4.67 8.74
C ASN A 234 26.86 -5.40 9.98
N MET A 235 25.54 -5.35 10.24
CA MET A 235 24.90 -6.08 11.34
C MET A 235 25.04 -7.61 11.19
N PHE A 236 24.96 -8.12 9.98
CA PHE A 236 25.07 -9.56 9.68
C PHE A 236 26.52 -10.01 9.49
N ALA A 237 27.45 -9.08 9.29
CA ALA A 237 28.85 -9.42 9.08
C ALA A 237 29.44 -10.17 10.29
N ARG A 238 30.06 -11.33 10.03
CA ARG A 238 30.69 -12.18 11.06
C ARG A 238 29.74 -12.77 12.11
N VAL A 239 28.44 -12.86 11.80
CA VAL A 239 27.45 -13.56 12.63
C VAL A 239 27.14 -14.91 11.98
N PRO A 240 27.73 -16.03 12.44
CA PRO A 240 27.75 -17.29 11.71
C PRO A 240 26.38 -17.98 11.61
N TRP A 241 25.45 -17.65 12.50
CA TRP A 241 24.08 -18.20 12.54
C TRP A 241 23.05 -17.29 11.85
N ALA A 242 23.44 -16.14 11.31
CA ALA A 242 22.53 -15.22 10.66
C ALA A 242 22.99 -14.88 9.24
N THR A 243 22.14 -15.09 8.26
CA THR A 243 22.38 -14.79 6.86
C THR A 243 21.46 -13.65 6.39
N LEU A 244 22.05 -12.64 5.77
CA LEU A 244 21.29 -11.62 5.05
C LEU A 244 21.00 -12.10 3.64
N VAL A 245 19.73 -12.12 3.25
CA VAL A 245 19.27 -12.41 1.89
C VAL A 245 18.79 -11.13 1.23
N GLU A 246 19.57 -10.64 0.29
CA GLU A 246 19.22 -9.48 -0.52
C GLU A 246 18.27 -9.92 -1.64
N SER A 247 16.95 -9.76 -1.41
CA SER A 247 15.90 -10.14 -2.36
C SER A 247 15.76 -9.07 -3.45
N PRO A 248 15.97 -9.40 -4.72
CA PRO A 248 15.81 -8.45 -5.80
C PRO A 248 14.35 -7.97 -5.91
N TRP A 249 14.16 -6.83 -6.57
CA TRP A 249 12.81 -6.37 -6.88
C TRP A 249 12.20 -7.27 -7.96
N GLU A 250 11.15 -7.99 -7.60
CA GLU A 250 10.51 -9.02 -8.43
C GLU A 250 9.11 -8.59 -8.92
N PRO A 251 8.59 -9.24 -9.98
CA PRO A 251 7.17 -9.19 -10.31
C PRO A 251 6.32 -9.60 -9.12
N TRP A 252 5.16 -8.93 -8.93
CA TRP A 252 4.33 -9.13 -7.74
C TRP A 252 3.97 -10.60 -7.46
N ALA A 253 3.69 -11.41 -8.49
CA ALA A 253 3.40 -12.83 -8.31
C ALA A 253 4.60 -13.64 -7.78
N SER A 254 5.85 -13.30 -8.22
CA SER A 254 7.08 -13.89 -7.69
C SER A 254 7.32 -13.44 -6.25
N PHE A 255 7.20 -12.14 -6.01
CA PHE A 255 7.32 -11.55 -4.67
C PHE A 255 6.41 -12.24 -3.66
N ARG A 256 5.14 -12.51 -4.03
CA ARG A 256 4.22 -13.23 -3.14
C ARG A 256 4.69 -14.65 -2.81
N ARG A 257 5.37 -15.35 -3.73
CA ARG A 257 5.98 -16.67 -3.41
C ARG A 257 7.09 -16.53 -2.37
N THR A 258 7.94 -15.50 -2.52
CA THR A 258 8.98 -15.20 -1.54
C THR A 258 8.36 -14.90 -0.17
N VAL A 259 7.33 -14.07 -0.11
CA VAL A 259 6.61 -13.74 1.13
C VAL A 259 5.96 -14.98 1.75
N ALA A 260 5.32 -15.84 0.95
CA ALA A 260 4.66 -17.06 1.42
C ALA A 260 5.64 -18.08 2.06
N ALA A 261 6.94 -17.95 1.77
CA ALA A 261 7.97 -18.78 2.35
C ALA A 261 8.44 -18.29 3.74
N MET A 262 8.09 -17.10 4.17
CA MET A 262 8.52 -16.54 5.45
C MET A 262 7.75 -17.17 6.62
N ASP A 263 8.42 -17.28 7.77
CA ASP A 263 7.80 -17.65 9.04
C ASP A 263 7.17 -16.41 9.70
N LEU A 264 7.77 -15.24 9.50
CA LEU A 264 7.35 -13.95 10.03
C LEU A 264 7.74 -12.84 9.05
N CYS A 265 6.91 -11.82 8.92
CA CYS A 265 7.32 -10.57 8.30
C CYS A 265 7.40 -9.44 9.33
N MET A 266 8.20 -8.41 9.03
CA MET A 266 8.36 -7.23 9.86
C MET A 266 8.17 -5.97 9.02
N GLN A 267 7.19 -5.15 9.36
CA GLN A 267 6.88 -3.88 8.72
C GLN A 267 6.89 -2.77 9.76
N THR A 268 8.09 -2.47 10.23
CA THR A 268 8.39 -1.53 11.33
C THR A 268 8.47 -0.07 10.89
N SER A 269 7.68 0.29 9.87
CA SER A 269 7.68 1.65 9.29
C SER A 269 7.20 2.71 10.29
N PHE A 270 7.84 3.88 10.30
CA PHE A 270 7.37 5.02 11.12
C PHE A 270 6.09 5.66 10.57
N THR A 271 5.80 5.50 9.29
CA THR A 271 4.60 6.05 8.65
C THR A 271 4.12 5.16 7.51
N GLU A 272 2.82 4.89 7.47
CA GLU A 272 2.13 4.09 6.45
C GLU A 272 0.68 4.54 6.32
N THR A 273 0.07 4.22 5.18
CA THR A 273 -1.37 4.34 4.99
C THR A 273 -2.06 2.98 4.99
N PHE A 274 -1.55 2.03 4.22
CA PHE A 274 -2.12 0.67 4.12
C PHE A 274 -1.06 -0.41 4.27
N ASN A 275 0.12 -0.23 3.65
CA ASN A 275 1.24 -1.17 3.56
C ASN A 275 0.88 -2.48 2.81
N LEU A 276 1.10 -2.48 1.49
CA LEU A 276 0.83 -3.66 0.64
C LEU A 276 1.63 -4.90 1.06
N ALA A 277 2.88 -4.73 1.51
CA ALA A 277 3.70 -5.88 1.94
C ALA A 277 3.10 -6.59 3.17
N THR A 278 2.49 -5.85 4.11
CA THR A 278 1.72 -6.44 5.21
C THR A 278 0.50 -7.18 4.68
N ALA A 279 -0.24 -6.59 3.74
CA ALA A 279 -1.42 -7.24 3.17
C ALA A 279 -1.05 -8.50 2.38
N ASP A 280 0.06 -8.47 1.62
CA ASP A 280 0.59 -9.63 0.90
C ASP A 280 0.96 -10.77 1.87
N ALA A 281 1.71 -10.47 2.94
CA ALA A 281 2.07 -11.45 3.96
C ALA A 281 0.83 -12.03 4.65
N THR A 282 -0.09 -11.18 5.08
CA THR A 282 -1.34 -11.60 5.72
C THR A 282 -2.18 -12.48 4.81
N ALA A 283 -2.30 -12.14 3.52
CA ALA A 283 -3.04 -12.94 2.54
C ALA A 283 -2.41 -14.31 2.27
N GLU A 284 -1.08 -14.44 2.42
CA GLU A 284 -0.36 -15.72 2.35
C GLU A 284 -0.38 -16.50 3.67
N GLY A 285 -0.95 -15.94 4.72
CA GLY A 285 -1.03 -16.59 6.04
C GLY A 285 0.27 -16.48 6.82
N VAL A 286 1.05 -15.44 6.59
CA VAL A 286 2.26 -15.10 7.32
C VAL A 286 1.96 -13.98 8.31
N PRO A 287 2.21 -14.16 9.62
CA PRO A 287 2.02 -13.11 10.60
C PRO A 287 3.05 -11.98 10.41
N VAL A 288 2.69 -10.76 10.82
CA VAL A 288 3.53 -9.57 10.60
C VAL A 288 3.65 -8.75 11.86
N VAL A 289 4.88 -8.48 12.31
CA VAL A 289 5.12 -7.41 13.29
C VAL A 289 4.96 -6.07 12.58
N VAL A 290 4.09 -5.21 13.07
CA VAL A 290 3.75 -3.93 12.44
C VAL A 290 3.93 -2.75 13.39
N SER A 291 4.01 -1.54 12.84
CA SER A 291 3.84 -0.31 13.62
C SER A 291 2.36 0.03 13.76
N SER A 292 2.04 0.92 14.71
CA SER A 292 0.71 1.53 14.84
C SER A 292 0.28 2.37 13.63
N ALA A 293 1.17 2.60 12.67
CA ALA A 293 0.84 3.27 11.41
C ALA A 293 0.01 2.38 10.47
N ILE A 294 0.03 1.04 10.66
CA ILE A 294 -0.76 0.09 9.88
C ILE A 294 -2.06 -0.22 10.65
N GLU A 295 -3.00 0.70 10.60
CA GLU A 295 -4.20 0.74 11.47
C GLU A 295 -5.15 -0.44 11.31
N TRP A 296 -5.15 -1.10 10.15
CA TRP A 296 -6.04 -2.23 9.91
C TRP A 296 -5.54 -3.55 10.52
N ALA A 297 -4.25 -3.63 10.89
CA ALA A 297 -3.67 -4.83 11.49
C ALA A 297 -4.18 -5.04 12.93
N PRO A 298 -4.20 -6.29 13.43
CA PRO A 298 -4.55 -6.56 14.82
C PRO A 298 -3.64 -5.81 15.80
N SER A 299 -4.20 -5.29 16.90
CA SER A 299 -3.44 -4.50 17.86
C SER A 299 -2.29 -5.26 18.53
N HIS A 300 -2.43 -6.57 18.73
CA HIS A 300 -1.38 -7.42 19.30
C HIS A 300 -0.21 -7.71 18.30
N TRP A 301 -0.35 -7.34 17.02
CA TRP A 301 0.73 -7.33 16.04
C TRP A 301 1.60 -6.07 16.11
N MET A 302 1.11 -5.04 16.82
CA MET A 302 1.76 -3.74 16.88
C MET A 302 2.89 -3.73 17.91
N ALA A 303 4.03 -3.16 17.52
CA ALA A 303 5.20 -2.94 18.37
C ALA A 303 5.63 -1.46 18.35
N SER A 304 6.35 -1.03 19.38
CA SER A 304 7.11 0.21 19.38
C SER A 304 8.27 0.06 18.41
N VAL A 305 8.18 0.68 17.24
CA VAL A 305 9.11 0.43 16.13
C VAL A 305 10.47 1.13 16.27
N ASP A 306 10.65 1.96 17.26
CA ASP A 306 11.91 2.51 17.73
C ASP A 306 12.62 1.61 18.75
N ASP A 307 11.98 0.52 19.19
CA ASP A 307 12.51 -0.47 20.12
C ASP A 307 12.56 -1.88 19.47
N ALA A 308 13.77 -2.31 19.10
CA ALA A 308 14.00 -3.63 18.54
C ALA A 308 13.63 -4.76 19.52
N ALA A 309 13.74 -4.55 20.82
CA ALA A 309 13.39 -5.55 21.83
C ALA A 309 11.87 -5.74 21.91
N ASP A 310 11.08 -4.67 21.77
CA ASP A 310 9.64 -4.78 21.72
C ASP A 310 9.18 -5.41 20.40
N CYS A 311 9.77 -5.05 19.26
CA CYS A 311 9.54 -5.75 17.98
C CYS A 311 9.84 -7.25 18.08
N ALA A 312 10.94 -7.62 18.75
CA ALA A 312 11.28 -9.03 18.96
C ALA A 312 10.30 -9.74 19.89
N ARG A 313 9.83 -9.07 20.96
CA ARG A 313 8.82 -9.60 21.89
C ARG A 313 7.52 -9.92 21.15
N VAL A 314 7.01 -8.98 20.34
CA VAL A 314 5.81 -9.19 19.53
C VAL A 314 6.03 -10.31 18.52
N GLY A 315 7.16 -10.32 17.81
CA GLY A 315 7.49 -11.37 16.84
C GLY A 315 7.54 -12.77 17.47
N MET A 316 8.09 -12.90 18.67
CA MET A 316 8.10 -14.16 19.43
C MET A 316 6.69 -14.62 19.79
N ALA A 317 5.81 -13.69 20.21
CA ALA A 317 4.43 -13.99 20.51
C ALA A 317 3.69 -14.51 19.27
N LEU A 318 3.83 -13.82 18.12
CA LEU A 318 3.20 -14.21 16.87
C LEU A 318 3.66 -15.57 16.35
N LEU A 319 4.96 -15.88 16.47
CA LEU A 319 5.52 -17.17 16.09
C LEU A 319 5.07 -18.32 16.99
N SER A 320 4.63 -18.03 18.20
CA SER A 320 4.18 -19.02 19.18
C SER A 320 2.65 -19.21 19.16
N ASP A 321 1.92 -18.32 18.52
CA ASP A 321 0.47 -18.37 18.42
C ASP A 321 0.02 -18.91 17.05
N PRO A 322 -0.54 -20.13 16.98
CA PRO A 322 -1.00 -20.72 15.74
C PRO A 322 -2.21 -19.97 15.12
N GLN A 323 -2.91 -19.11 15.87
CA GLN A 323 -4.07 -18.36 15.39
C GLN A 323 -3.69 -17.00 14.81
N SER A 324 -2.47 -16.51 15.06
CA SER A 324 -2.04 -15.18 14.67
C SER A 324 -2.27 -14.88 13.18
N ALA A 325 -1.95 -15.82 12.29
CA ALA A 325 -2.16 -15.66 10.85
C ALA A 325 -3.65 -15.54 10.45
N GLU A 326 -4.53 -16.29 11.11
CA GLU A 326 -5.98 -16.25 10.87
C GLU A 326 -6.59 -14.94 11.34
N GLU A 327 -6.16 -14.44 12.50
CA GLU A 327 -6.61 -13.15 13.04
C GLU A 327 -6.21 -12.00 12.14
N GLY A 328 -4.98 -12.01 11.60
CA GLY A 328 -4.55 -11.04 10.60
C GLY A 328 -5.42 -11.08 9.34
N LEU A 329 -5.70 -12.27 8.81
CA LEU A 329 -6.56 -12.43 7.64
C LEU A 329 -7.98 -11.94 7.89
N LYS A 330 -8.54 -12.18 9.09
CA LYS A 330 -9.84 -11.66 9.49
C LYS A 330 -9.84 -10.12 9.54
N ALA A 331 -8.80 -9.51 10.08
CA ALA A 331 -8.65 -8.06 10.13
C ALA A 331 -8.57 -7.46 8.71
N LEU A 332 -7.77 -8.03 7.81
CA LEU A 332 -7.67 -7.60 6.42
C LEU A 332 -9.00 -7.73 5.68
N LYS A 333 -9.72 -8.85 5.86
CA LYS A 333 -11.07 -9.04 5.28
C LYS A 333 -12.04 -7.95 5.74
N SER A 334 -12.10 -7.70 7.04
CA SER A 334 -12.97 -6.67 7.60
C SER A 334 -12.64 -5.27 7.08
N TYR A 335 -11.34 -4.96 6.92
CA TYR A 335 -10.90 -3.69 6.32
C TYR A 335 -11.37 -3.57 4.85
N VAL A 336 -11.18 -4.62 4.05
CA VAL A 336 -11.58 -4.63 2.62
C VAL A 336 -13.10 -4.53 2.48
N GLU A 337 -13.88 -5.21 3.32
CA GLU A 337 -15.35 -5.14 3.31
C GLU A 337 -15.84 -3.72 3.62
N ARG A 338 -15.33 -3.09 4.68
CA ARG A 338 -15.65 -1.69 5.01
C ARG A 338 -15.22 -0.75 3.90
N GLY A 339 -14.01 -0.93 3.36
CA GLY A 339 -13.49 -0.14 2.27
C GLY A 339 -14.34 -0.27 1.01
N THR A 340 -14.77 -1.47 0.67
CA THR A 340 -15.67 -1.72 -0.46
C THR A 340 -16.99 -0.96 -0.31
N ALA A 341 -17.60 -1.00 0.88
CA ALA A 341 -18.84 -0.26 1.14
C ALA A 341 -18.67 1.26 0.96
N ILE A 342 -17.53 1.82 1.40
CA ILE A 342 -17.20 3.24 1.21
C ILE A 342 -17.11 3.58 -0.29
N TRP A 343 -16.39 2.77 -1.07
CA TRP A 343 -16.28 2.97 -2.51
C TRP A 343 -17.62 2.87 -3.24
N LEU A 344 -18.45 1.87 -2.91
CA LEU A 344 -19.77 1.72 -3.51
C LEU A 344 -20.67 2.91 -3.19
N LYS A 345 -20.66 3.40 -1.95
CA LYS A 345 -21.38 4.60 -1.56
C LYS A 345 -20.91 5.81 -2.38
N TYR A 346 -19.60 6.00 -2.49
CA TYR A 346 -19.03 7.12 -3.25
C TYR A 346 -19.46 7.09 -4.73
N LEU A 347 -19.30 5.94 -5.40
CA LEU A 347 -19.66 5.78 -6.82
C LEU A 347 -21.16 5.86 -7.09
N SER A 348 -22.01 5.66 -6.08
CA SER A 348 -23.46 5.77 -6.21
C SER A 348 -24.01 7.16 -5.91
N SER A 349 -23.26 7.99 -5.17
CA SER A 349 -23.71 9.32 -4.70
C SER A 349 -23.33 10.47 -5.64
N ASN A 350 -22.44 10.22 -6.59
CA ASN A 350 -22.02 11.18 -7.61
C ASN A 350 -22.51 10.73 -9.00
N PRO A 351 -23.83 10.76 -9.30
CA PRO A 351 -24.30 10.58 -10.65
C PRO A 351 -23.89 11.80 -11.48
N THR A 352 -23.26 11.57 -12.61
CA THR A 352 -23.01 12.59 -13.64
C THR A 352 -24.31 13.12 -14.21
#